data_078c578319ba918e53342d970427af13
#
_entry.id   078c578319ba918e53342d970427af13
#
_cell.length_a   1.000
_cell.length_b   1.000
_cell.length_c   1.000
_cell.angle_alpha   90.00
_cell.angle_beta   90.00
_cell.angle_gamma   90.00
#
_symmetry.space_group_name_H-M   'P 1'
#
loop_
_entity.id
_entity.type
_entity.pdbx_description
1 polymer ?
#
loop_
_entity_poly.entity_id
_entity_poly.type
_entity_poly.pdbx_seq_one_letter_code
_entity_poly.pdbx_strand_id
1 'polypeptide(L)'
;MNNTKKADPAAAAELFIIHDQIHEPMHDRFLWATMQRRDAQAAAIPEWEELRELASKIKEHTLTHLDHYLEEFEANATKRGAHVHWALDAAEHNTIVYSILESHGVKELIKSKSMLQEECQMTPFLQNRGIQVIESDLGERIQQLDDQPPSHIVFPSIHKTRQDVAQLFARKIGTDPNNDDPHFLTEVMRNNARPRFLAAGAGMTGGNFAIAETGTFMVCTNEGNADIGASVPPLHIASIGIEKLVPRVEDMGVFLRLLARSAEGEPLTQYSSHFSGPRKGGELHIVLVDNGRSRRLGMPDFWHSLKCIRCGACMNTCPVYRRSGGLAYGATYSGPIGVILDPTFDEFKYSELPFHSTLCGSCTDVCPVKIDISDQIFKWRRVMAKKGYLPLVKRLAFAAAGHAFGHPEEFRLMEEVGAPALDYAPDFLLYNHSLNPWGRDRQLPQPAKQTFREWYLANRSEHGKSQ
;
A
#
# COMPACT_ATOMS: atom_id res chain seq x y z
N MET A 1 -13.51 -25.36 6.19
CA MET A 1 -12.26 -24.90 6.84
C MET A 1 -11.30 -24.52 5.70
N ASN A 2 -11.23 -23.25 5.36
CA ASN A 2 -10.28 -22.79 4.35
C ASN A 2 -8.88 -22.89 4.94
N ASN A 3 -8.08 -23.80 4.42
CA ASN A 3 -6.67 -23.96 4.77
C ASN A 3 -5.89 -22.84 4.08
N THR A 4 -6.04 -21.61 4.59
CA THR A 4 -5.35 -20.45 4.05
C THR A 4 -3.87 -20.57 4.43
N LYS A 5 -3.03 -20.85 3.44
CA LYS A 5 -1.58 -20.88 3.62
C LYS A 5 -1.12 -19.49 4.08
N LYS A 6 -0.27 -19.45 5.11
CA LYS A 6 0.36 -18.19 5.53
C LYS A 6 1.15 -17.57 4.40
N ALA A 7 1.10 -16.26 4.27
CA ALA A 7 2.04 -15.53 3.43
C ALA A 7 3.46 -15.66 4.03
N ASP A 8 4.44 -15.94 3.19
CA ASP A 8 5.85 -16.00 3.58
C ASP A 8 6.62 -14.89 2.83
N PRO A 9 6.56 -13.66 3.34
CA PRO A 9 7.22 -12.53 2.67
C PRO A 9 8.74 -12.63 2.69
N ALA A 10 9.32 -13.36 3.64
CA ALA A 10 10.76 -13.53 3.72
C ALA A 10 11.30 -14.42 2.59
N ALA A 11 10.68 -15.59 2.36
CA ALA A 11 11.07 -16.49 1.27
C ALA A 11 10.86 -15.85 -0.11
N ALA A 12 9.74 -15.12 -0.29
CA ALA A 12 9.48 -14.43 -1.55
C ALA A 12 10.48 -13.28 -1.80
N ALA A 13 10.86 -12.54 -0.74
CA ALA A 13 11.86 -11.49 -0.83
C ALA A 13 13.26 -12.05 -1.13
N GLU A 14 13.63 -13.21 -0.58
CA GLU A 14 14.92 -13.88 -0.83
C GLU A 14 15.12 -14.14 -2.32
N LEU A 15 14.08 -14.63 -3.00
CA LEU A 15 14.13 -14.89 -4.44
C LEU A 15 14.42 -13.61 -5.24
N PHE A 16 13.78 -12.50 -4.89
CA PHE A 16 13.98 -11.22 -5.58
C PHE A 16 15.35 -10.60 -5.27
N ILE A 17 15.78 -10.62 -4.01
CA ILE A 17 17.02 -9.97 -3.57
C ILE A 17 18.27 -10.75 -4.04
N ILE A 18 18.25 -12.08 -3.96
CA ILE A 18 19.44 -12.90 -4.21
C ILE A 18 19.57 -13.27 -5.69
N HIS A 19 18.46 -13.59 -6.34
CA HIS A 19 18.48 -14.17 -7.67
C HIS A 19 18.21 -13.15 -8.78
N ASP A 20 17.65 -11.99 -8.49
CA ASP A 20 17.34 -10.97 -9.49
C ASP A 20 18.31 -9.78 -9.42
N GLN A 21 19.41 -9.89 -10.16
CA GLN A 21 20.48 -8.88 -10.21
C GLN A 21 20.14 -7.68 -11.09
N ILE A 22 19.01 -7.68 -11.78
CA ILE A 22 18.57 -6.61 -12.70
C ILE A 22 17.45 -5.80 -12.08
N HIS A 23 16.34 -6.47 -11.73
CA HIS A 23 15.11 -5.80 -11.33
C HIS A 23 15.17 -5.26 -9.90
N GLU A 24 15.82 -5.99 -8.98
CA GLU A 24 15.95 -5.51 -7.61
C GLU A 24 16.74 -4.20 -7.51
N PRO A 25 17.95 -4.06 -8.08
CA PRO A 25 18.68 -2.79 -8.04
C PRO A 25 17.99 -1.66 -8.80
N MET A 26 17.26 -1.98 -9.89
CA MET A 26 16.45 -1.00 -10.60
C MET A 26 15.32 -0.48 -9.73
N HIS A 27 14.58 -1.39 -9.10
CA HIS A 27 13.47 -1.08 -8.19
C HIS A 27 13.93 -0.19 -7.02
N ASP A 28 15.03 -0.55 -6.35
CA ASP A 28 15.61 0.23 -5.25
C ASP A 28 15.99 1.65 -5.69
N ARG A 29 16.71 1.79 -6.81
CA ARG A 29 17.13 3.11 -7.34
C ARG A 29 15.97 3.99 -7.76
N PHE A 30 14.96 3.42 -8.41
CA PHE A 30 13.78 4.18 -8.84
C PHE A 30 13.02 4.75 -7.65
N LEU A 31 12.74 3.92 -6.64
CA LEU A 31 12.03 4.36 -5.44
C LEU A 31 12.82 5.37 -4.62
N TRP A 32 14.14 5.19 -4.55
CA TRP A 32 15.01 6.18 -3.90
C TRP A 32 14.95 7.54 -4.59
N ALA A 33 15.06 7.57 -5.91
CA ALA A 33 14.93 8.80 -6.68
C ALA A 33 13.55 9.44 -6.54
N THR A 34 12.49 8.64 -6.47
CA THR A 34 11.12 9.13 -6.24
C THR A 34 10.97 9.75 -4.85
N MET A 35 11.57 9.12 -3.83
CA MET A 35 11.60 9.67 -2.47
C MET A 35 12.33 11.02 -2.43
N GLN A 36 13.49 11.13 -3.09
CA GLN A 36 14.23 12.39 -3.15
C GLN A 36 13.43 13.52 -3.84
N ARG A 37 12.70 13.21 -4.92
CA ARG A 37 11.79 14.17 -5.56
C ARG A 37 10.68 14.60 -4.61
N ARG A 38 10.07 13.64 -3.91
CA ARG A 38 9.05 13.91 -2.88
C ARG A 38 9.58 14.86 -1.81
N ASP A 39 10.79 14.61 -1.28
CA ASP A 39 11.38 15.43 -0.23
C ASP A 39 11.68 16.85 -0.71
N ALA A 40 12.17 17.00 -1.93
CA ALA A 40 12.37 18.31 -2.57
C ALA A 40 11.05 19.07 -2.73
N GLN A 41 9.98 18.42 -3.16
CA GLN A 41 8.66 19.03 -3.32
C GLN A 41 7.98 19.35 -1.98
N ALA A 42 8.23 18.58 -0.94
CA ALA A 42 7.75 18.88 0.41
C ALA A 42 8.49 20.12 0.97
N ALA A 43 9.81 20.17 0.81
CA ALA A 43 10.63 21.30 1.26
C ALA A 43 10.32 22.62 0.50
N ALA A 44 9.79 22.53 -0.72
CA ALA A 44 9.40 23.70 -1.52
C ALA A 44 8.11 24.40 -1.02
N ILE A 45 7.39 23.80 -0.05
CA ILE A 45 6.17 24.36 0.53
C ILE A 45 6.44 24.73 2.00
N PRO A 46 6.51 26.01 2.35
CA PRO A 46 6.76 26.43 3.74
C PRO A 46 5.74 25.88 4.74
N GLU A 47 4.46 25.82 4.34
CA GLU A 47 3.36 25.33 5.16
C GLU A 47 3.13 23.81 5.07
N TRP A 48 4.13 23.02 4.67
CA TRP A 48 3.99 21.58 4.48
C TRP A 48 3.48 20.84 5.73
N GLU A 49 4.05 21.13 6.88
CA GLU A 49 3.65 20.47 8.14
C GLU A 49 2.25 20.91 8.59
N GLU A 50 1.88 22.15 8.36
CA GLU A 50 0.52 22.67 8.65
C GLU A 50 -0.52 21.97 7.77
N LEU A 51 -0.22 21.78 6.47
CA LEU A 51 -1.10 21.03 5.57
C LEU A 51 -1.27 19.57 6.00
N ARG A 52 -0.19 18.91 6.41
CA ARG A 52 -0.24 17.53 6.94
C ARG A 52 -1.10 17.44 8.20
N GLU A 53 -0.93 18.38 9.12
CA GLU A 53 -1.73 18.46 10.33
C GLU A 53 -3.20 18.67 10.02
N LEU A 54 -3.50 19.61 9.11
CA LEU A 54 -4.86 19.91 8.69
C LEU A 54 -5.51 18.69 8.00
N ALA A 55 -4.81 18.04 7.09
CA ALA A 55 -5.29 16.82 6.42
C ALA A 55 -5.57 15.69 7.42
N SER A 56 -4.70 15.53 8.43
CA SER A 56 -4.90 14.56 9.51
C SER A 56 -6.18 14.86 10.30
N LYS A 57 -6.38 16.12 10.69
CA LYS A 57 -7.58 16.58 11.44
C LYS A 57 -8.86 16.44 10.64
N ILE A 58 -8.85 16.82 9.35
CA ILE A 58 -10.01 16.65 8.47
C ILE A 58 -10.39 15.17 8.39
N LYS A 59 -9.43 14.28 8.15
CA LYS A 59 -9.69 12.83 8.09
C LYS A 59 -10.17 12.27 9.42
N GLU A 60 -9.60 12.70 10.53
CA GLU A 60 -10.01 12.28 11.86
C GLU A 60 -11.43 12.72 12.16
N HIS A 61 -11.75 14.01 11.93
CA HIS A 61 -13.09 14.54 12.07
C HIS A 61 -14.11 13.79 11.20
N THR A 62 -13.78 13.54 9.93
CA THR A 62 -14.67 12.80 9.02
C THR A 62 -14.94 11.39 9.50
N LEU A 63 -13.90 10.68 9.96
CA LEU A 63 -14.03 9.31 10.44
C LEU A 63 -14.79 9.19 11.76
N THR A 64 -14.72 10.21 12.63
CA THR A 64 -15.48 10.24 13.89
C THR A 64 -16.96 10.64 13.70
N HIS A 65 -17.32 11.16 12.52
CA HIS A 65 -18.68 11.51 12.14
C HIS A 65 -19.07 10.85 10.81
N LEU A 66 -18.56 9.63 10.60
CA LEU A 66 -18.64 8.97 9.30
C LEU A 66 -20.08 8.68 8.87
N ASP A 67 -20.94 8.31 9.79
CA ASP A 67 -22.37 8.09 9.59
C ASP A 67 -23.05 9.33 9.00
N HIS A 68 -22.88 10.48 9.65
CA HIS A 68 -23.42 11.75 9.17
C HIS A 68 -22.96 12.10 7.74
N TYR A 69 -21.65 12.01 7.48
CA TYR A 69 -21.12 12.35 6.16
C TYR A 69 -21.47 11.33 5.07
N LEU A 70 -21.71 10.08 5.43
CA LEU A 70 -22.21 9.08 4.48
C LEU A 70 -23.67 9.36 4.07
N GLU A 71 -24.54 9.68 5.01
CA GLU A 71 -25.94 10.07 4.74
C GLU A 71 -26.02 11.35 3.90
N GLU A 72 -25.21 12.36 4.25
CA GLU A 72 -25.11 13.60 3.49
C GLU A 72 -24.62 13.37 2.05
N PHE A 73 -23.59 12.55 1.89
CA PHE A 73 -23.06 12.18 0.57
C PHE A 73 -24.11 11.48 -0.29
N GLU A 74 -24.78 10.46 0.25
CA GLU A 74 -25.81 9.71 -0.47
C GLU A 74 -26.96 10.62 -0.91
N ALA A 75 -27.47 11.45 0.00
CA ALA A 75 -28.56 12.38 -0.29
C ALA A 75 -28.18 13.36 -1.43
N ASN A 76 -26.98 13.95 -1.35
CA ASN A 76 -26.49 14.89 -2.34
C ASN A 76 -26.15 14.24 -3.69
N ALA A 77 -25.56 13.05 -3.70
CA ALA A 77 -25.26 12.29 -4.93
C ALA A 77 -26.54 11.86 -5.65
N THR A 78 -27.54 11.36 -4.92
CA THR A 78 -28.85 10.98 -5.45
C THR A 78 -29.59 12.19 -6.03
N LYS A 79 -29.55 13.33 -5.36
CA LYS A 79 -30.12 14.59 -5.87
C LYS A 79 -29.48 15.01 -7.20
N ARG A 80 -28.22 14.65 -7.47
CA ARG A 80 -27.53 14.91 -8.74
C ARG A 80 -27.78 13.84 -9.80
N GLY A 81 -28.62 12.83 -9.51
CA GLY A 81 -29.01 11.77 -10.42
C GLY A 81 -28.10 10.54 -10.42
N ALA A 82 -27.23 10.40 -9.45
CA ALA A 82 -26.47 9.17 -9.26
C ALA A 82 -27.32 8.11 -8.54
N HIS A 83 -27.12 6.84 -8.91
CA HIS A 83 -27.65 5.68 -8.18
C HIS A 83 -26.64 5.25 -7.15
N VAL A 84 -26.95 5.41 -5.87
CA VAL A 84 -26.05 5.04 -4.77
C VAL A 84 -26.39 3.64 -4.27
N HIS A 85 -25.39 2.79 -4.12
CA HIS A 85 -25.48 1.43 -3.61
C HIS A 85 -24.54 1.27 -2.42
N TRP A 86 -24.91 0.40 -1.50
CA TRP A 86 -24.12 0.06 -0.33
C TRP A 86 -23.66 -1.39 -0.45
N ALA A 87 -22.39 -1.63 -0.17
CA ALA A 87 -21.80 -2.97 -0.13
C ALA A 87 -21.10 -3.18 1.21
N LEU A 88 -21.59 -4.14 1.99
CA LEU A 88 -21.03 -4.49 3.28
C LEU A 88 -19.66 -5.16 3.14
N ASP A 89 -19.49 -5.95 2.10
CA ASP A 89 -18.25 -6.71 1.86
C ASP A 89 -17.93 -6.84 0.35
N ALA A 90 -16.83 -7.51 0.06
CA ALA A 90 -16.35 -7.74 -1.30
C ALA A 90 -17.34 -8.56 -2.16
N ALA A 91 -18.05 -9.53 -1.56
CA ALA A 91 -18.99 -10.39 -2.27
C ALA A 91 -20.23 -9.60 -2.71
N GLU A 92 -20.76 -8.77 -1.82
CA GLU A 92 -21.88 -7.90 -2.12
C GLU A 92 -21.50 -6.83 -3.14
N HIS A 93 -20.32 -6.17 -2.98
CA HIS A 93 -19.78 -5.25 -3.98
C HIS A 93 -19.75 -5.86 -5.38
N ASN A 94 -19.17 -7.05 -5.51
CA ASN A 94 -19.01 -7.72 -6.78
C ASN A 94 -20.37 -8.12 -7.39
N THR A 95 -21.32 -8.52 -6.54
CA THR A 95 -22.68 -8.88 -6.95
C THR A 95 -23.45 -7.66 -7.46
N ILE A 96 -23.36 -6.52 -6.78
CA ILE A 96 -23.98 -5.25 -7.22
C ILE A 96 -23.41 -4.83 -8.57
N VAL A 97 -22.08 -4.79 -8.71
CA VAL A 97 -21.42 -4.42 -9.96
C VAL A 97 -21.84 -5.35 -11.10
N TYR A 98 -21.85 -6.66 -10.88
CA TYR A 98 -22.29 -7.63 -11.89
C TYR A 98 -23.74 -7.43 -12.29
N SER A 99 -24.66 -7.23 -11.34
CA SER A 99 -26.07 -7.01 -11.62
C SER A 99 -26.32 -5.74 -12.44
N ILE A 100 -25.58 -4.67 -12.18
CA ILE A 100 -25.64 -3.44 -12.99
C ILE A 100 -25.17 -3.73 -14.44
N LEU A 101 -24.01 -4.39 -14.60
CA LEU A 101 -23.49 -4.73 -15.93
C LEU A 101 -24.43 -5.68 -16.70
N GLU A 102 -24.97 -6.69 -16.02
CA GLU A 102 -25.89 -7.66 -16.62
C GLU A 102 -27.19 -7.01 -17.07
N SER A 103 -27.80 -6.14 -16.26
CA SER A 103 -29.05 -5.44 -16.60
C SER A 103 -28.90 -4.50 -17.82
N HIS A 104 -27.70 -4.04 -18.10
CA HIS A 104 -27.36 -3.21 -19.26
C HIS A 104 -26.80 -4.03 -20.45
N GLY A 105 -26.74 -5.35 -20.35
CA GLY A 105 -26.19 -6.23 -21.38
C GLY A 105 -24.70 -6.01 -21.68
N VAL A 106 -23.94 -5.43 -20.74
CA VAL A 106 -22.53 -5.11 -20.92
C VAL A 106 -21.70 -6.40 -20.96
N LYS A 107 -20.84 -6.52 -21.96
CA LYS A 107 -19.90 -7.63 -22.13
C LYS A 107 -18.45 -7.21 -21.99
N GLU A 108 -18.13 -5.93 -22.22
CA GLU A 108 -16.81 -5.38 -22.04
C GLU A 108 -16.88 -4.14 -21.13
N LEU A 109 -16.02 -4.13 -20.09
CA LEU A 109 -15.87 -3.09 -19.09
C LEU A 109 -14.47 -2.50 -19.18
N ILE A 110 -14.36 -1.19 -19.38
CA ILE A 110 -13.10 -0.46 -19.20
C ILE A 110 -12.97 -0.03 -17.75
N LYS A 111 -11.89 -0.43 -17.12
CA LYS A 111 -11.63 -0.18 -15.68
C LYS A 111 -10.37 0.68 -15.51
N SER A 112 -10.47 1.76 -14.76
CA SER A 112 -9.28 2.47 -14.27
C SER A 112 -8.77 1.84 -12.98
N LYS A 113 -7.49 2.01 -12.70
CA LYS A 113 -6.82 1.48 -11.50
C LYS A 113 -7.58 1.80 -10.22
N SER A 114 -7.87 0.78 -9.42
CA SER A 114 -8.51 0.93 -8.13
C SER A 114 -8.10 -0.18 -7.16
N MET A 115 -7.37 0.18 -6.12
CA MET A 115 -6.96 -0.78 -5.08
C MET A 115 -8.15 -1.40 -4.34
N LEU A 116 -9.29 -0.71 -4.25
CA LEU A 116 -10.51 -1.25 -3.65
C LEU A 116 -11.09 -2.39 -4.50
N GLN A 117 -11.08 -2.26 -5.81
CA GLN A 117 -11.55 -3.30 -6.72
C GLN A 117 -10.63 -4.53 -6.70
N GLU A 118 -9.31 -4.32 -6.56
CA GLU A 118 -8.35 -5.39 -6.33
C GLU A 118 -8.56 -6.07 -4.96
N GLU A 119 -8.82 -5.27 -3.91
CA GLU A 119 -9.19 -5.76 -2.57
C GLU A 119 -10.42 -6.69 -2.62
N CYS A 120 -11.42 -6.32 -3.43
CA CYS A 120 -12.63 -7.11 -3.62
C CYS A 120 -12.46 -8.29 -4.60
N GLN A 121 -11.30 -8.46 -5.24
CA GLN A 121 -11.07 -9.48 -6.28
C GLN A 121 -12.13 -9.43 -7.39
N MET A 122 -12.50 -8.21 -7.79
CA MET A 122 -13.61 -7.96 -8.71
C MET A 122 -13.33 -8.48 -10.13
N THR A 123 -12.12 -8.23 -10.65
CA THR A 123 -11.75 -8.63 -12.01
C THR A 123 -11.93 -10.13 -12.25
N PRO A 124 -11.36 -11.05 -11.48
CA PRO A 124 -11.59 -12.49 -11.67
C PRO A 124 -13.05 -12.90 -11.46
N PHE A 125 -13.78 -12.23 -10.55
CA PHE A 125 -15.20 -12.50 -10.32
C PHE A 125 -16.05 -12.20 -11.56
N LEU A 126 -15.81 -11.08 -12.22
CA LEU A 126 -16.51 -10.66 -13.43
C LEU A 126 -16.12 -11.51 -14.65
N GLN A 127 -14.83 -11.80 -14.82
CA GLN A 127 -14.33 -12.64 -15.92
C GLN A 127 -14.91 -14.05 -15.87
N ASN A 128 -15.03 -14.64 -14.69
CA ASN A 128 -15.68 -15.95 -14.49
C ASN A 128 -17.19 -15.94 -14.86
N ARG A 129 -17.80 -14.76 -15.03
CA ARG A 129 -19.20 -14.55 -15.46
C ARG A 129 -19.33 -14.04 -16.90
N GLY A 130 -18.24 -14.09 -17.64
CA GLY A 130 -18.21 -13.73 -19.07
C GLY A 130 -18.18 -12.22 -19.35
N ILE A 131 -17.83 -11.39 -18.38
CA ILE A 131 -17.55 -9.96 -18.58
C ILE A 131 -16.05 -9.78 -18.83
N GLN A 132 -15.70 -9.24 -19.99
CA GLN A 132 -14.33 -8.90 -20.31
C GLN A 132 -13.94 -7.58 -19.59
N VAL A 133 -12.99 -7.64 -18.67
CA VAL A 133 -12.47 -6.46 -17.97
C VAL A 133 -11.15 -6.04 -18.60
N ILE A 134 -11.06 -4.77 -19.01
CA ILE A 134 -9.89 -4.18 -19.63
C ILE A 134 -9.32 -3.09 -18.71
N GLU A 135 -8.11 -3.27 -18.26
CA GLU A 135 -7.39 -2.24 -17.50
C GLU A 135 -7.01 -1.08 -18.44
N SER A 136 -7.30 0.14 -18.00
CA SER A 136 -7.05 1.36 -18.78
C SER A 136 -5.76 2.10 -18.40
N ASP A 137 -5.24 1.86 -17.19
CA ASP A 137 -3.93 2.33 -16.74
C ASP A 137 -2.83 1.51 -17.42
N LEU A 138 -1.78 2.15 -17.92
CA LEU A 138 -0.70 1.47 -18.65
C LEU A 138 -0.01 0.41 -17.79
N GLY A 139 0.34 0.75 -16.55
CA GLY A 139 1.00 -0.18 -15.65
C GLY A 139 0.14 -1.37 -15.26
N GLU A 140 -1.13 -1.14 -14.93
CA GLU A 140 -2.12 -2.20 -14.66
C GLU A 140 -2.36 -3.07 -15.90
N ARG A 141 -2.41 -2.47 -17.10
CA ARG A 141 -2.58 -3.22 -18.34
C ARG A 141 -1.40 -4.12 -18.64
N ILE A 142 -0.18 -3.66 -18.37
CA ILE A 142 1.03 -4.49 -18.47
C ILE A 142 0.91 -5.70 -17.52
N GLN A 143 0.49 -5.48 -16.27
CA GLN A 143 0.29 -6.58 -15.32
C GLN A 143 -0.82 -7.54 -15.79
N GLN A 144 -1.93 -7.01 -16.27
CA GLN A 144 -3.03 -7.83 -16.81
C GLN A 144 -2.58 -8.69 -18.00
N LEU A 145 -1.76 -8.16 -18.91
CA LEU A 145 -1.21 -8.91 -20.03
C LEU A 145 -0.24 -10.00 -19.61
N ASP A 146 0.44 -9.83 -18.49
CA ASP A 146 1.43 -10.78 -17.96
C ASP A 146 0.86 -11.69 -16.86
N ASP A 147 -0.45 -11.62 -16.62
CA ASP A 147 -1.16 -12.40 -15.59
C ASP A 147 -0.54 -12.25 -14.17
N GLN A 148 -0.06 -11.04 -13.84
CA GLN A 148 0.54 -10.72 -12.57
C GLN A 148 -0.26 -9.64 -11.81
N PRO A 149 -0.26 -9.65 -10.45
CA PRO A 149 -0.84 -8.57 -9.69
C PRO A 149 0.06 -7.32 -9.71
N PRO A 150 -0.50 -6.13 -9.42
CA PRO A 150 0.29 -4.91 -9.27
C PRO A 150 1.24 -5.01 -8.07
N SER A 151 2.47 -4.52 -8.22
CA SER A 151 3.49 -4.57 -7.15
C SER A 151 3.56 -3.27 -6.33
N HIS A 152 2.99 -2.18 -6.80
CA HIS A 152 2.99 -0.88 -6.13
C HIS A 152 1.66 -0.16 -6.32
N ILE A 153 1.21 0.60 -5.31
CA ILE A 153 -0.07 1.34 -5.36
C ILE A 153 -0.08 2.38 -6.49
N VAL A 154 1.04 3.08 -6.71
CA VAL A 154 1.13 4.15 -7.72
C VAL A 154 1.77 3.65 -9.02
N PHE A 155 2.79 2.81 -8.92
CA PHE A 155 3.56 2.28 -10.06
C PHE A 155 3.37 0.77 -10.21
N PRO A 156 2.26 0.28 -10.77
CA PRO A 156 1.91 -1.16 -10.74
C PRO A 156 2.99 -2.07 -11.32
N SER A 157 3.69 -1.63 -12.35
CA SER A 157 4.72 -2.40 -13.10
C SER A 157 6.16 -2.03 -12.76
N ILE A 158 6.41 -1.39 -11.61
CA ILE A 158 7.75 -0.88 -11.22
C ILE A 158 8.85 -1.94 -11.21
N HIS A 159 8.49 -3.20 -11.08
CA HIS A 159 9.42 -4.35 -11.08
C HIS A 159 9.78 -4.83 -12.49
N LYS A 160 9.30 -4.18 -13.56
CA LYS A 160 9.60 -4.54 -14.95
C LYS A 160 10.49 -3.49 -15.61
N THR A 161 11.43 -3.96 -16.42
CA THR A 161 12.23 -3.10 -17.30
C THR A 161 11.45 -2.77 -18.59
N ARG A 162 11.92 -1.79 -19.36
CA ARG A 162 11.37 -1.50 -20.68
C ARG A 162 11.51 -2.69 -21.64
N GLN A 163 12.61 -3.42 -21.53
CA GLN A 163 12.85 -4.64 -22.31
C GLN A 163 11.83 -5.72 -21.99
N ASP A 164 11.47 -5.92 -20.71
CA ASP A 164 10.43 -6.88 -20.33
C ASP A 164 9.10 -6.50 -20.95
N VAL A 165 8.76 -5.21 -20.94
CA VAL A 165 7.52 -4.69 -21.54
C VAL A 165 7.54 -4.88 -23.07
N ALA A 166 8.66 -4.60 -23.74
CA ALA A 166 8.79 -4.81 -25.20
C ALA A 166 8.59 -6.29 -25.55
N GLN A 167 9.23 -7.20 -24.82
CA GLN A 167 9.06 -8.63 -25.01
C GLN A 167 7.62 -9.11 -24.71
N LEU A 168 7.00 -8.57 -23.67
CA LEU A 168 5.61 -8.87 -23.35
C LEU A 168 4.67 -8.42 -24.47
N PHE A 169 4.84 -7.22 -24.99
CA PHE A 169 4.04 -6.69 -26.10
C PHE A 169 4.26 -7.46 -27.38
N ALA A 170 5.49 -7.92 -27.66
CA ALA A 170 5.76 -8.81 -28.78
C ALA A 170 4.95 -10.13 -28.67
N ARG A 171 4.95 -10.76 -27.48
CA ARG A 171 4.22 -12.00 -27.24
C ARG A 171 2.69 -11.83 -27.28
N LYS A 172 2.15 -10.72 -26.75
CA LYS A 172 0.72 -10.55 -26.53
C LYS A 172 0.03 -9.68 -27.60
N ILE A 173 0.77 -8.78 -28.26
CA ILE A 173 0.24 -7.80 -29.22
C ILE A 173 0.89 -7.94 -30.60
N GLY A 174 2.06 -8.62 -30.72
CA GLY A 174 2.72 -8.87 -32.00
C GLY A 174 3.65 -7.73 -32.46
N THR A 175 4.27 -7.00 -31.53
CA THR A 175 5.21 -5.91 -31.82
C THR A 175 6.67 -6.39 -31.94
N ASP A 176 7.59 -5.48 -32.29
CA ASP A 176 9.02 -5.79 -32.32
C ASP A 176 9.57 -5.94 -30.90
N PRO A 177 10.11 -7.11 -30.51
CA PRO A 177 10.65 -7.35 -29.17
C PRO A 177 11.93 -6.56 -28.86
N ASN A 178 12.61 -6.02 -29.88
CA ASN A 178 13.86 -5.25 -29.72
C ASN A 178 13.63 -3.74 -29.59
N ASN A 179 12.41 -3.28 -29.81
CA ASN A 179 12.07 -1.86 -29.68
C ASN A 179 11.51 -1.58 -28.27
N ASP A 180 12.37 -1.15 -27.37
CA ASP A 180 12.05 -0.78 -26.00
C ASP A 180 11.93 0.74 -25.79
N ASP A 181 11.81 1.52 -26.88
CA ASP A 181 11.60 2.97 -26.81
C ASP A 181 10.27 3.29 -26.09
N PRO A 182 10.28 4.12 -25.03
CA PRO A 182 9.09 4.42 -24.24
C PRO A 182 7.95 5.03 -25.06
N HIS A 183 8.28 5.87 -26.04
CA HIS A 183 7.28 6.50 -26.90
C HIS A 183 6.60 5.44 -27.78
N PHE A 184 7.38 4.54 -28.38
CA PHE A 184 6.86 3.43 -29.16
C PHE A 184 5.94 2.53 -28.31
N LEU A 185 6.38 2.10 -27.14
CA LEU A 185 5.59 1.24 -26.25
C LEU A 185 4.26 1.91 -25.82
N THR A 186 4.31 3.22 -25.55
CA THR A 186 3.12 4.00 -25.21
C THR A 186 2.14 4.09 -26.39
N GLU A 187 2.63 4.35 -27.60
CA GLU A 187 1.80 4.41 -28.81
C GLU A 187 1.18 3.04 -29.16
N VAL A 188 1.91 1.95 -28.99
CA VAL A 188 1.39 0.59 -29.13
C VAL A 188 0.19 0.39 -28.20
N MET A 189 0.33 0.74 -26.92
CA MET A 189 -0.75 0.57 -25.97
C MET A 189 -1.93 1.51 -26.24
N ARG A 190 -1.66 2.77 -26.59
CA ARG A 190 -2.68 3.73 -26.99
C ARG A 190 -3.53 3.20 -28.16
N ASN A 191 -2.87 2.68 -29.20
CA ASN A 191 -3.55 2.11 -30.36
C ASN A 191 -4.34 0.83 -30.03
N ASN A 192 -3.85 0.03 -29.09
CA ASN A 192 -4.56 -1.16 -28.59
C ASN A 192 -5.78 -0.79 -27.72
N ALA A 193 -5.66 0.22 -26.86
CA ALA A 193 -6.70 0.60 -25.91
C ALA A 193 -7.82 1.46 -26.52
N ARG A 194 -7.50 2.37 -27.46
CA ARG A 194 -8.48 3.32 -28.02
C ARG A 194 -9.74 2.68 -28.60
N PRO A 195 -9.68 1.64 -29.44
CA PRO A 195 -10.89 0.99 -29.95
C PRO A 195 -11.77 0.40 -28.82
N ARG A 196 -11.13 -0.10 -27.77
CA ARG A 196 -11.83 -0.67 -26.60
C ARG A 196 -12.55 0.40 -25.78
N PHE A 197 -11.94 1.57 -25.58
CA PHE A 197 -12.62 2.71 -24.95
C PHE A 197 -13.88 3.12 -25.72
N LEU A 198 -13.81 3.12 -27.05
CA LEU A 198 -14.92 3.53 -27.93
C LEU A 198 -16.04 2.49 -27.98
N ALA A 199 -15.71 1.22 -27.79
CA ALA A 199 -16.66 0.10 -27.88
C ALA A 199 -17.24 -0.32 -26.51
N ALA A 200 -16.63 0.10 -25.40
CA ALA A 200 -17.02 -0.34 -24.07
C ALA A 200 -18.46 0.07 -23.71
N GLY A 201 -19.23 -0.90 -23.20
CA GLY A 201 -20.60 -0.65 -22.72
C GLY A 201 -20.61 0.06 -21.36
N ALA A 202 -19.55 -0.09 -20.57
CA ALA A 202 -19.41 0.55 -19.28
C ALA A 202 -17.96 0.97 -18.99
N GLY A 203 -17.83 2.03 -18.23
CA GLY A 203 -16.58 2.45 -17.62
C GLY A 203 -16.63 2.34 -16.11
N MET A 204 -15.50 1.98 -15.49
CA MET A 204 -15.42 1.85 -14.05
C MET A 204 -14.22 2.58 -13.47
N THR A 205 -14.45 3.31 -12.38
CA THR A 205 -13.42 4.04 -11.66
C THR A 205 -13.41 3.69 -10.17
N GLY A 206 -12.33 4.00 -9.49
CA GLY A 206 -12.36 4.23 -8.06
C GLY A 206 -12.73 5.66 -7.75
N GLY A 207 -12.60 6.06 -6.47
CA GLY A 207 -12.62 7.44 -6.02
C GLY A 207 -11.44 7.69 -5.08
N ASN A 208 -10.64 8.72 -5.35
CA ASN A 208 -9.60 9.13 -4.41
C ASN A 208 -10.24 9.82 -3.20
N PHE A 209 -11.24 10.66 -3.43
CA PHE A 209 -12.00 11.40 -2.42
C PHE A 209 -13.47 11.50 -2.81
N ALA A 210 -14.36 11.37 -1.83
CA ALA A 210 -15.80 11.60 -1.98
C ALA A 210 -16.20 12.78 -1.07
N ILE A 211 -16.94 13.76 -1.60
CA ILE A 211 -17.21 15.04 -0.96
C ILE A 211 -18.65 15.05 -0.50
N ALA A 212 -18.87 15.02 0.82
CA ALA A 212 -20.20 14.89 1.41
C ALA A 212 -21.10 16.08 1.05
N GLU A 213 -20.59 17.30 1.25
CA GLU A 213 -21.32 18.56 0.96
C GLU A 213 -21.96 18.60 -0.43
N THR A 214 -21.33 17.98 -1.41
CA THR A 214 -21.78 18.06 -2.81
C THR A 214 -22.28 16.75 -3.38
N GLY A 215 -22.06 15.62 -2.72
CA GLY A 215 -22.38 14.29 -3.27
C GLY A 215 -21.56 13.96 -4.53
N THR A 216 -20.35 14.47 -4.62
CA THR A 216 -19.46 14.32 -5.78
C THR A 216 -18.19 13.61 -5.37
N PHE A 217 -17.44 13.05 -6.34
CA PHE A 217 -16.17 12.41 -6.04
C PHE A 217 -15.08 12.83 -7.02
N MET A 218 -13.84 12.70 -6.58
CA MET A 218 -12.66 13.03 -7.39
C MET A 218 -11.83 11.80 -7.71
N VAL A 219 -11.32 11.77 -8.94
CA VAL A 219 -10.31 10.83 -9.40
C VAL A 219 -9.07 11.63 -9.81
N CYS A 220 -7.92 11.25 -9.25
CA CYS A 220 -6.63 11.88 -9.51
C CYS A 220 -5.76 10.91 -10.31
N THR A 221 -5.35 11.30 -11.52
CA THR A 221 -4.56 10.49 -12.44
C THR A 221 -3.64 11.35 -13.29
N ASN A 222 -2.61 10.75 -13.90
CA ASN A 222 -1.68 11.45 -14.80
C ASN A 222 -1.90 11.11 -16.28
N GLU A 223 -2.78 10.17 -16.59
CA GLU A 223 -2.91 9.61 -17.95
C GLU A 223 -4.22 10.00 -18.67
N GLY A 224 -5.21 10.56 -17.97
CA GLY A 224 -6.54 10.85 -18.51
C GLY A 224 -7.38 9.61 -18.84
N ASN A 225 -6.88 8.42 -18.55
CA ASN A 225 -7.52 7.13 -18.81
C ASN A 225 -8.84 6.96 -18.06
N ALA A 226 -8.88 7.38 -16.78
CA ALA A 226 -10.09 7.35 -15.96
C ALA A 226 -11.17 8.30 -16.52
N ASP A 227 -10.76 9.48 -17.01
CA ASP A 227 -11.67 10.49 -17.60
C ASP A 227 -12.32 9.97 -18.87
N ILE A 228 -11.53 9.39 -19.77
CA ILE A 228 -12.04 8.78 -21.00
C ILE A 228 -12.95 7.59 -20.66
N GLY A 229 -12.48 6.71 -19.74
CA GLY A 229 -13.25 5.54 -19.31
C GLY A 229 -14.58 5.89 -18.66
N ALA A 230 -14.66 7.00 -17.92
CA ALA A 230 -15.89 7.48 -17.29
C ALA A 230 -16.82 8.26 -18.24
N SER A 231 -16.24 8.91 -19.27
CA SER A 231 -16.98 9.87 -20.10
C SER A 231 -17.49 9.28 -21.43
N VAL A 232 -16.80 8.29 -21.99
CA VAL A 232 -17.16 7.71 -23.30
C VAL A 232 -18.28 6.67 -23.18
N PRO A 233 -18.21 5.65 -22.32
CA PRO A 233 -19.29 4.68 -22.16
C PRO A 233 -20.57 5.31 -21.61
N PRO A 234 -21.76 4.76 -21.94
CA PRO A 234 -23.03 5.26 -21.44
C PRO A 234 -23.21 5.02 -19.93
N LEU A 235 -22.60 4.00 -19.41
CA LEU A 235 -22.68 3.58 -18.00
C LEU A 235 -21.35 3.84 -17.31
N HIS A 236 -21.38 4.59 -16.19
CA HIS A 236 -20.23 4.79 -15.31
C HIS A 236 -20.51 4.17 -13.95
N ILE A 237 -19.61 3.30 -13.46
CA ILE A 237 -19.68 2.70 -12.13
C ILE A 237 -18.46 3.18 -11.32
N ALA A 238 -18.67 3.75 -10.14
CA ALA A 238 -17.61 4.19 -9.25
C ALA A 238 -17.62 3.37 -7.96
N SER A 239 -16.51 2.70 -7.62
CA SER A 239 -16.35 2.01 -6.33
C SER A 239 -15.58 2.90 -5.35
N ILE A 240 -16.20 3.23 -4.22
CA ILE A 240 -15.65 4.17 -3.24
C ILE A 240 -15.70 3.54 -1.86
N GLY A 241 -14.52 3.40 -1.21
CA GLY A 241 -14.47 3.00 0.19
C GLY A 241 -15.02 4.09 1.09
N ILE A 242 -15.80 3.72 2.10
CA ILE A 242 -16.44 4.68 3.02
C ILE A 242 -15.43 5.60 3.71
N GLU A 243 -14.18 5.17 3.85
CA GLU A 243 -13.10 5.98 4.40
C GLU A 243 -12.62 7.11 3.47
N LYS A 244 -13.10 7.16 2.22
CA LYS A 244 -12.68 8.17 1.23
C LYS A 244 -13.43 9.50 1.37
N LEU A 245 -14.41 9.59 2.26
CA LEU A 245 -15.14 10.81 2.48
C LEU A 245 -14.25 11.94 3.00
N VAL A 246 -14.60 13.13 2.55
CA VAL A 246 -14.17 14.43 3.08
C VAL A 246 -15.41 15.33 3.21
N PRO A 247 -15.46 16.23 4.20
CA PRO A 247 -16.65 17.03 4.45
C PRO A 247 -17.01 17.97 3.30
N ARG A 248 -16.07 18.83 2.87
CA ARG A 248 -16.34 19.97 1.99
C ARG A 248 -15.43 20.02 0.77
N VAL A 249 -15.88 20.74 -0.25
CA VAL A 249 -15.07 20.98 -1.46
C VAL A 249 -13.78 21.73 -1.13
N GLU A 250 -13.84 22.69 -0.21
CA GLU A 250 -12.67 23.46 0.22
C GLU A 250 -11.54 22.58 0.77
N ASP A 251 -11.88 21.49 1.47
CA ASP A 251 -10.93 20.54 2.04
C ASP A 251 -10.07 19.86 0.95
N MET A 252 -10.57 19.80 -0.28
CA MET A 252 -9.82 19.26 -1.41
C MET A 252 -8.57 20.07 -1.72
N GLY A 253 -8.56 21.38 -1.44
CA GLY A 253 -7.36 22.21 -1.59
C GLY A 253 -6.18 21.72 -0.75
N VAL A 254 -6.42 21.07 0.38
CA VAL A 254 -5.41 20.45 1.22
C VAL A 254 -4.93 19.13 0.61
N PHE A 255 -5.84 18.23 0.28
CA PHE A 255 -5.51 16.87 -0.17
C PHE A 255 -4.84 16.86 -1.55
N LEU A 256 -5.28 17.68 -2.50
CA LEU A 256 -4.68 17.77 -3.83
C LEU A 256 -3.23 18.27 -3.77
N ARG A 257 -2.92 19.21 -2.87
CA ARG A 257 -1.55 19.68 -2.66
C ARG A 257 -0.64 18.63 -2.02
N LEU A 258 -1.19 17.69 -1.25
CA LEU A 258 -0.45 16.64 -0.56
C LEU A 258 -0.27 15.36 -1.39
N LEU A 259 -1.29 14.98 -2.19
CA LEU A 259 -1.37 13.66 -2.81
C LEU A 259 -0.21 13.40 -3.78
N ALA A 260 -0.11 14.17 -4.86
CA ALA A 260 0.89 13.96 -5.91
C ALA A 260 2.32 14.25 -5.40
N ARG A 261 2.48 15.27 -4.55
CA ARG A 261 3.78 15.55 -3.91
C ARG A 261 4.27 14.39 -3.08
N SER A 262 3.37 13.76 -2.34
CA SER A 262 3.73 12.60 -1.51
C SER A 262 3.97 11.33 -2.34
N ALA A 263 3.29 11.18 -3.47
CA ALA A 263 3.36 10.00 -4.32
C ALA A 263 4.61 9.96 -5.20
N GLU A 264 4.76 10.96 -6.05
CA GLU A 264 5.73 10.98 -7.15
C GLU A 264 6.69 12.18 -7.11
N GLY A 265 6.45 13.09 -6.17
CA GLY A 265 7.18 14.36 -6.11
C GLY A 265 6.72 15.34 -7.19
N GLU A 266 5.44 15.35 -7.54
CA GLU A 266 4.81 16.28 -8.46
C GLU A 266 3.94 17.29 -7.72
N PRO A 267 3.88 18.56 -8.16
CA PRO A 267 3.06 19.57 -7.49
C PRO A 267 1.57 19.22 -7.42
N LEU A 268 1.04 18.60 -8.46
CA LEU A 268 -0.36 18.22 -8.63
C LEU A 268 -0.46 17.10 -9.67
N THR A 269 -1.50 16.27 -9.63
CA THR A 269 -1.81 15.34 -10.71
C THR A 269 -2.24 16.10 -11.97
N GLN A 270 -1.95 15.53 -13.15
CA GLN A 270 -2.29 16.14 -14.44
C GLN A 270 -3.81 16.29 -14.61
N TYR A 271 -4.55 15.29 -14.10
CA TYR A 271 -6.01 15.26 -14.09
C TYR A 271 -6.50 15.11 -12.65
N SER A 272 -7.26 16.07 -12.18
CA SER A 272 -7.97 16.04 -10.90
C SER A 272 -9.45 16.19 -11.19
N SER A 273 -10.04 15.13 -11.72
CA SER A 273 -11.38 15.16 -12.30
C SER A 273 -12.46 15.01 -11.25
N HIS A 274 -13.44 15.91 -11.30
CA HIS A 274 -14.52 16.02 -10.34
C HIS A 274 -15.83 15.54 -10.99
N PHE A 275 -16.31 14.38 -10.58
CA PHE A 275 -17.54 13.78 -11.09
C PHE A 275 -18.74 14.19 -10.25
N SER A 276 -19.73 14.83 -10.91
CA SER A 276 -20.89 15.46 -10.22
C SER A 276 -22.23 15.01 -10.80
N GLY A 277 -22.44 13.71 -10.92
CA GLY A 277 -23.64 13.10 -11.50
C GLY A 277 -23.37 12.47 -12.88
N PRO A 278 -24.41 11.86 -13.48
CA PRO A 278 -24.28 11.21 -14.78
C PRO A 278 -24.05 12.22 -15.90
N ARG A 279 -23.32 11.80 -16.94
CA ARG A 279 -23.25 12.57 -18.18
C ARG A 279 -24.62 12.61 -18.87
N LYS A 280 -24.81 13.56 -19.76
CA LYS A 280 -26.07 13.66 -20.54
C LYS A 280 -26.31 12.37 -21.33
N GLY A 281 -27.44 11.72 -21.06
CA GLY A 281 -27.83 10.45 -21.71
C GLY A 281 -27.05 9.22 -21.22
N GLY A 282 -26.38 9.32 -20.08
CA GLY A 282 -25.72 8.21 -19.40
C GLY A 282 -26.25 8.00 -17.99
N GLU A 283 -25.72 6.99 -17.34
CA GLU A 283 -26.01 6.64 -15.94
C GLU A 283 -24.73 6.63 -15.10
N LEU A 284 -24.86 6.99 -13.83
CA LEU A 284 -23.79 6.91 -12.84
C LEU A 284 -24.26 6.09 -11.64
N HIS A 285 -23.55 5.02 -11.36
CA HIS A 285 -23.73 4.18 -10.17
C HIS A 285 -22.53 4.34 -9.25
N ILE A 286 -22.78 4.69 -7.98
CA ILE A 286 -21.75 4.81 -6.95
C ILE A 286 -21.95 3.66 -5.96
N VAL A 287 -20.95 2.81 -5.80
CA VAL A 287 -20.97 1.72 -4.81
C VAL A 287 -20.09 2.12 -3.63
N LEU A 288 -20.73 2.44 -2.50
CA LEU A 288 -20.06 2.71 -1.23
C LEU A 288 -19.73 1.37 -0.56
N VAL A 289 -18.46 1.15 -0.26
CA VAL A 289 -17.96 -0.16 0.18
C VAL A 289 -17.39 -0.07 1.58
N ASP A 290 -17.95 -0.86 2.50
CA ASP A 290 -17.37 -1.04 3.84
C ASP A 290 -16.20 -2.01 3.82
N ASN A 291 -16.40 -3.24 3.47
CA ASN A 291 -15.40 -4.32 3.46
C ASN A 291 -14.50 -4.29 4.72
N GLY A 292 -15.13 -4.18 5.89
CA GLY A 292 -14.48 -4.18 7.19
C GLY A 292 -13.89 -2.85 7.67
N ARG A 293 -14.18 -1.74 6.99
CA ARG A 293 -13.74 -0.40 7.41
C ARG A 293 -14.41 0.07 8.68
N SER A 294 -15.71 -0.17 8.82
CA SER A 294 -16.48 0.10 10.04
C SER A 294 -15.94 -0.72 11.23
N ARG A 295 -15.64 -2.00 11.01
CA ARG A 295 -14.99 -2.83 12.04
C ARG A 295 -13.63 -2.25 12.46
N ARG A 296 -12.83 -1.80 11.50
CA ARG A 296 -11.51 -1.20 11.77
C ARG A 296 -11.64 0.13 12.50
N LEU A 297 -12.66 0.92 12.21
CA LEU A 297 -12.95 2.16 12.93
C LEU A 297 -13.16 1.89 14.44
N GLY A 298 -13.74 0.74 14.79
CA GLY A 298 -13.90 0.26 16.17
C GLY A 298 -12.64 -0.33 16.81
N MET A 299 -11.48 -0.32 16.13
CA MET A 299 -10.21 -0.86 16.66
C MET A 299 -9.30 0.27 17.17
N PRO A 300 -9.22 0.54 18.51
CA PRO A 300 -8.51 1.72 19.05
C PRO A 300 -7.06 1.88 18.59
N ASP A 301 -6.37 0.75 18.40
CA ASP A 301 -4.97 0.73 18.01
C ASP A 301 -4.74 0.86 16.49
N PHE A 302 -5.78 0.72 15.63
CA PHE A 302 -5.59 0.55 14.19
C PHE A 302 -6.47 1.45 13.30
N TRP A 303 -7.46 2.14 13.87
CA TRP A 303 -8.41 2.95 13.10
C TRP A 303 -7.74 4.12 12.32
N HIS A 304 -6.63 4.67 12.83
CA HIS A 304 -5.87 5.71 12.13
C HIS A 304 -5.42 5.29 10.73
N SER A 305 -5.31 3.98 10.45
CA SER A 305 -5.01 3.47 9.12
C SER A 305 -6.08 3.86 8.07
N LEU A 306 -7.32 4.16 8.49
CA LEU A 306 -8.40 4.63 7.63
C LEU A 306 -8.19 6.08 7.12
N LYS A 307 -7.31 6.86 7.75
CA LYS A 307 -6.93 8.18 7.22
C LYS A 307 -6.16 8.10 5.89
N CYS A 308 -5.69 6.92 5.49
CA CYS A 308 -4.81 6.73 4.34
C CYS A 308 -5.42 7.19 3.03
N ILE A 309 -4.73 8.13 2.34
CA ILE A 309 -5.10 8.63 1.02
C ILE A 309 -4.48 7.86 -0.16
N ARG A 310 -3.80 6.75 0.12
CA ARG A 310 -3.18 5.84 -0.86
C ARG A 310 -2.07 6.48 -1.73
N CYS A 311 -1.33 7.44 -1.20
CA CYS A 311 -0.25 8.12 -1.94
C CYS A 311 1.01 7.28 -2.19
N GLY A 312 1.25 6.19 -1.45
CA GLY A 312 2.45 5.35 -1.63
C GLY A 312 3.75 5.86 -1.00
N ALA A 313 3.78 7.07 -0.40
CA ALA A 313 5.01 7.65 0.19
C ALA A 313 5.72 6.72 1.18
N CYS A 314 4.97 6.00 2.01
CA CYS A 314 5.53 5.04 2.97
C CYS A 314 6.22 3.85 2.29
N MET A 315 5.82 3.48 1.07
CA MET A 315 6.45 2.43 0.26
C MET A 315 7.78 2.93 -0.31
N ASN A 316 7.79 4.14 -0.88
CA ASN A 316 8.95 4.74 -1.51
C ASN A 316 10.12 4.92 -0.52
N THR A 317 9.84 5.27 0.73
CA THR A 317 10.86 5.48 1.76
C THR A 317 11.29 4.18 2.47
N CYS A 318 10.53 3.09 2.36
CA CYS A 318 10.75 1.89 3.18
C CYS A 318 11.97 1.09 2.70
N PRO A 319 13.01 0.93 3.54
CA PRO A 319 14.20 0.17 3.14
C PRO A 319 13.91 -1.32 2.90
N VAL A 320 12.88 -1.88 3.56
CA VAL A 320 12.46 -3.27 3.34
C VAL A 320 11.74 -3.39 2.00
N TYR A 321 10.73 -2.57 1.75
CA TYR A 321 9.95 -2.62 0.52
C TYR A 321 10.82 -2.37 -0.73
N ARG A 322 11.74 -1.42 -0.65
CA ARG A 322 12.66 -1.10 -1.74
C ARG A 322 13.49 -2.30 -2.17
N ARG A 323 13.88 -3.16 -1.22
CA ARG A 323 14.68 -4.37 -1.46
C ARG A 323 13.83 -5.59 -1.79
N SER A 324 12.70 -5.79 -1.11
CA SER A 324 11.88 -7.00 -1.28
C SER A 324 10.91 -6.95 -2.45
N GLY A 325 10.58 -5.75 -2.94
CA GLY A 325 9.50 -5.55 -3.91
C GLY A 325 8.11 -5.80 -3.34
N GLY A 326 7.08 -5.37 -4.07
CA GLY A 326 5.70 -5.47 -3.60
C GLY A 326 5.13 -6.89 -3.66
N LEU A 327 5.53 -7.68 -4.65
CA LEU A 327 5.03 -9.05 -4.84
C LEU A 327 5.37 -9.98 -3.67
N ALA A 328 6.48 -9.69 -2.96
CA ALA A 328 6.89 -10.46 -1.79
C ALA A 328 5.86 -10.43 -0.64
N TYR A 329 5.01 -9.42 -0.57
CA TYR A 329 3.98 -9.31 0.48
C TYR A 329 2.85 -10.32 0.32
N GLY A 330 2.60 -10.82 -0.90
CA GLY A 330 1.53 -11.78 -1.17
C GLY A 330 0.13 -11.27 -0.80
N ALA A 331 -0.08 -9.96 -0.88
CA ALA A 331 -1.26 -9.25 -0.44
C ALA A 331 -1.64 -8.15 -1.44
N THR A 332 -2.87 -7.69 -1.38
CA THR A 332 -3.36 -6.57 -2.22
C THR A 332 -2.64 -5.27 -1.88
N TYR A 333 -2.40 -5.03 -0.61
CA TYR A 333 -1.64 -3.87 -0.16
C TYR A 333 -0.23 -4.30 0.21
N SER A 334 0.75 -3.72 -0.44
CA SER A 334 2.16 -3.95 -0.11
C SER A 334 2.77 -2.79 0.68
N GLY A 335 4.00 -2.97 1.16
CA GLY A 335 4.71 -1.95 1.93
C GLY A 335 4.12 -1.68 3.31
N PRO A 336 4.58 -0.64 4.01
CA PRO A 336 4.21 -0.38 5.41
C PRO A 336 2.71 -0.20 5.64
N ILE A 337 1.99 0.42 4.70
CA ILE A 337 0.53 0.56 4.82
C ILE A 337 -0.17 -0.80 4.69
N GLY A 338 0.31 -1.70 3.83
CA GLY A 338 -0.20 -3.06 3.72
C GLY A 338 0.02 -3.85 5.00
N VAL A 339 1.20 -3.73 5.59
CA VAL A 339 1.55 -4.40 6.86
C VAL A 339 0.55 -4.10 7.98
N ILE A 340 -0.07 -2.91 8.00
CA ILE A 340 -1.09 -2.57 9.01
C ILE A 340 -2.52 -2.81 8.53
N LEU A 341 -2.78 -2.88 7.22
CA LEU A 341 -4.10 -3.12 6.67
C LEU A 341 -4.43 -4.61 6.50
N ASP A 342 -3.53 -5.39 5.92
CA ASP A 342 -3.80 -6.78 5.53
C ASP A 342 -4.16 -7.69 6.71
N PRO A 343 -3.54 -7.57 7.90
CA PRO A 343 -3.98 -8.32 9.07
C PRO A 343 -5.41 -8.02 9.51
N THR A 344 -6.00 -6.89 9.12
CA THR A 344 -7.41 -6.60 9.42
C THR A 344 -8.38 -7.41 8.54
N PHE A 345 -7.93 -7.91 7.40
CA PHE A 345 -8.71 -8.80 6.53
C PHE A 345 -8.58 -10.28 6.95
N ASP A 346 -7.34 -10.73 7.20
CA ASP A 346 -7.05 -12.09 7.68
C ASP A 346 -5.79 -12.10 8.55
N GLU A 347 -5.98 -12.12 9.87
CA GLU A 347 -4.88 -12.06 10.84
C GLU A 347 -3.93 -13.27 10.73
N PHE A 348 -4.46 -14.47 10.46
CA PHE A 348 -3.63 -15.66 10.39
C PHE A 348 -2.81 -15.69 9.10
N LYS A 349 -3.44 -15.44 7.97
CA LYS A 349 -2.79 -15.40 6.65
C LYS A 349 -1.65 -14.40 6.62
N TYR A 350 -1.87 -13.22 7.18
CA TYR A 350 -0.92 -12.09 7.13
C TYR A 350 -0.11 -11.90 8.42
N SER A 351 -0.07 -12.93 9.28
CA SER A 351 0.60 -12.83 10.60
C SER A 351 2.11 -12.58 10.55
N GLU A 352 2.78 -12.89 9.44
CA GLU A 352 4.21 -12.65 9.27
C GLU A 352 4.53 -11.22 8.74
N LEU A 353 3.57 -10.53 8.10
CA LEU A 353 3.78 -9.20 7.53
C LEU A 353 4.30 -8.16 8.55
N PRO A 354 3.79 -8.08 9.80
CA PRO A 354 4.31 -7.12 10.78
C PRO A 354 5.80 -7.30 11.11
N PHE A 355 6.35 -8.49 10.87
CA PHE A 355 7.78 -8.77 11.07
C PHE A 355 8.63 -8.41 9.85
N HIS A 356 8.00 -8.11 8.72
CA HIS A 356 8.64 -7.62 7.49
C HIS A 356 8.86 -6.10 7.54
N SER A 357 9.45 -5.63 8.63
CA SER A 357 9.73 -4.22 8.91
C SER A 357 10.91 -4.06 9.87
N THR A 358 11.73 -3.02 9.65
CA THR A 358 12.82 -2.64 10.56
C THR A 358 12.35 -1.74 11.72
N LEU A 359 11.12 -1.26 11.70
CA LEU A 359 10.57 -0.26 12.63
C LEU A 359 11.38 1.05 12.68
N CYS A 360 12.03 1.44 11.59
CA CYS A 360 12.86 2.66 11.52
C CYS A 360 12.07 3.98 11.64
N GLY A 361 10.74 3.95 11.54
CA GLY A 361 9.88 5.14 11.68
C GLY A 361 9.67 5.95 10.40
N SER A 362 10.51 5.79 9.36
CA SER A 362 10.47 6.61 8.14
C SER A 362 9.08 6.65 7.46
N CYS A 363 8.33 5.54 7.49
CA CYS A 363 6.97 5.49 6.94
C CYS A 363 5.96 6.37 7.71
N THR A 364 6.15 6.56 9.02
CA THR A 364 5.38 7.47 9.85
C THR A 364 5.73 8.92 9.52
N ASP A 365 7.04 9.22 9.42
CA ASP A 365 7.53 10.57 9.18
C ASP A 365 7.07 11.15 7.84
N VAL A 366 7.07 10.34 6.78
CA VAL A 366 6.67 10.82 5.45
C VAL A 366 5.16 10.84 5.23
N CYS A 367 4.35 10.29 6.12
CA CYS A 367 2.90 10.15 5.91
C CYS A 367 2.21 11.52 5.85
N PRO A 368 1.56 11.89 4.71
CA PRO A 368 0.95 13.22 4.56
C PRO A 368 -0.31 13.43 5.40
N VAL A 369 -0.87 12.37 5.97
CA VAL A 369 -2.04 12.41 6.87
C VAL A 369 -1.69 11.92 8.28
N LYS A 370 -0.38 11.88 8.60
CA LYS A 370 0.17 11.60 9.94
C LYS A 370 -0.38 10.32 10.57
N ILE A 371 -0.36 9.20 9.83
CA ILE A 371 -0.62 7.88 10.39
C ILE A 371 0.66 7.40 11.10
N ASP A 372 0.53 6.97 12.33
CA ASP A 372 1.60 6.36 13.13
C ASP A 372 1.85 4.90 12.70
N ILE A 373 2.29 4.71 11.45
CA ILE A 373 2.41 3.40 10.81
C ILE A 373 3.36 2.48 11.60
N SER A 374 4.52 2.98 12.02
CA SER A 374 5.51 2.19 12.75
C SER A 374 5.01 1.71 14.11
N ASP A 375 4.23 2.51 14.82
CA ASP A 375 3.60 2.13 16.08
C ASP A 375 2.53 1.05 15.86
N GLN A 376 1.67 1.21 14.83
CA GLN A 376 0.68 0.19 14.49
C GLN A 376 1.33 -1.13 14.06
N ILE A 377 2.46 -1.11 13.35
CA ILE A 377 3.23 -2.33 13.03
C ILE A 377 3.70 -3.01 14.33
N PHE A 378 4.22 -2.24 15.29
CA PHE A 378 4.64 -2.76 16.58
C PHE A 378 3.47 -3.35 17.37
N LYS A 379 2.32 -2.69 17.40
CA LYS A 379 1.09 -3.20 18.01
C LYS A 379 0.63 -4.51 17.38
N TRP A 380 0.67 -4.63 16.06
CA TRP A 380 0.39 -5.88 15.36
C TRP A 380 1.34 -7.01 15.77
N ARG A 381 2.66 -6.76 15.93
CA ARG A 381 3.59 -7.78 16.44
C ARG A 381 3.16 -8.31 17.80
N ARG A 382 2.70 -7.42 18.68
CA ARG A 382 2.16 -7.82 20.02
C ARG A 382 0.90 -8.68 19.88
N VAL A 383 -0.03 -8.32 19.01
CA VAL A 383 -1.24 -9.11 18.74
C VAL A 383 -0.85 -10.50 18.24
N MET A 384 0.03 -10.60 17.24
CA MET A 384 0.46 -11.88 16.67
C MET A 384 1.18 -12.76 17.69
N ALA A 385 2.02 -12.16 18.53
CA ALA A 385 2.70 -12.87 19.62
C ALA A 385 1.69 -13.39 20.66
N LYS A 386 0.74 -12.55 21.09
CA LYS A 386 -0.30 -12.91 22.07
C LYS A 386 -1.22 -14.03 21.56
N LYS A 387 -1.57 -14.01 20.27
CA LYS A 387 -2.40 -15.06 19.63
C LYS A 387 -1.63 -16.35 19.32
N GLY A 388 -0.31 -16.35 19.57
CA GLY A 388 0.50 -17.55 19.38
C GLY A 388 0.78 -17.93 17.93
N TYR A 389 0.67 -16.97 17.00
CA TYR A 389 0.92 -17.21 15.56
C TYR A 389 2.39 -17.37 15.21
N LEU A 390 3.30 -17.01 16.11
CA LEU A 390 4.73 -17.20 15.94
C LEU A 390 5.16 -18.66 16.17
N PRO A 391 6.19 -19.15 15.48
CA PRO A 391 6.80 -20.45 15.75
C PRO A 391 7.19 -20.61 17.22
N LEU A 392 7.02 -21.82 17.78
CA LEU A 392 7.27 -22.07 19.21
C LEU A 392 8.70 -21.70 19.63
N VAL A 393 9.70 -22.05 18.81
CA VAL A 393 11.12 -21.72 19.09
C VAL A 393 11.31 -20.20 19.20
N LYS A 394 10.73 -19.43 18.29
CA LYS A 394 10.79 -17.97 18.31
C LYS A 394 10.12 -17.38 19.56
N ARG A 395 8.97 -17.93 19.96
CA ARG A 395 8.26 -17.53 21.19
C ARG A 395 9.08 -17.77 22.44
N LEU A 396 9.69 -18.96 22.55
CA LEU A 396 10.55 -19.32 23.69
C LEU A 396 11.82 -18.46 23.74
N ALA A 397 12.46 -18.21 22.60
CA ALA A 397 13.62 -17.34 22.52
C ALA A 397 13.31 -15.90 22.96
N PHE A 398 12.20 -15.33 22.49
CA PHE A 398 11.79 -13.99 22.94
C PHE A 398 11.37 -13.95 24.42
N ALA A 399 10.74 -15.01 24.94
CA ALA A 399 10.40 -15.08 26.35
C ALA A 399 11.66 -15.14 27.22
N ALA A 400 12.65 -15.95 26.85
CA ALA A 400 13.94 -16.03 27.54
C ALA A 400 14.70 -14.69 27.49
N ALA A 401 14.78 -14.07 26.31
CA ALA A 401 15.40 -12.75 26.16
C ALA A 401 14.67 -11.67 26.99
N GLY A 402 13.34 -11.66 26.97
CA GLY A 402 12.54 -10.73 27.78
C GLY A 402 12.73 -10.92 29.27
N HIS A 403 12.89 -12.17 29.74
CA HIS A 403 13.22 -12.47 31.12
C HIS A 403 14.60 -11.91 31.50
N ALA A 404 15.62 -12.26 30.73
CA ALA A 404 17.00 -11.82 30.98
C ALA A 404 17.13 -10.28 30.96
N PHE A 405 16.51 -9.60 29.98
CA PHE A 405 16.54 -8.12 29.91
C PHE A 405 15.73 -7.43 31.03
N GLY A 406 14.73 -8.13 31.58
CA GLY A 406 13.94 -7.66 32.71
C GLY A 406 14.62 -7.80 34.07
N HIS A 407 15.72 -8.57 34.17
CA HIS A 407 16.44 -8.86 35.43
C HIS A 407 17.89 -8.36 35.36
N PRO A 408 18.23 -7.23 36.00
CA PRO A 408 19.53 -6.58 35.83
C PRO A 408 20.73 -7.46 36.17
N GLU A 409 20.59 -8.35 37.16
CA GLU A 409 21.69 -9.26 37.57
C GLU A 409 21.91 -10.37 36.53
N GLU A 410 20.86 -10.93 35.98
CA GLU A 410 20.95 -11.94 34.92
C GLU A 410 21.51 -11.33 33.64
N PHE A 411 21.07 -10.10 33.30
CA PHE A 411 21.59 -9.36 32.16
C PHE A 411 23.11 -9.11 32.31
N ARG A 412 23.54 -8.69 33.50
CA ARG A 412 24.96 -8.50 33.79
C ARG A 412 25.78 -9.79 33.64
N LEU A 413 25.25 -10.91 34.13
CA LEU A 413 25.91 -12.20 33.97
C LEU A 413 26.00 -12.59 32.48
N MET A 414 24.95 -12.32 31.69
CA MET A 414 24.99 -12.53 30.25
C MET A 414 26.04 -11.66 29.55
N GLU A 415 26.22 -10.41 29.96
CA GLU A 415 27.27 -9.53 29.40
C GLU A 415 28.67 -10.04 29.79
N GLU A 416 28.89 -10.40 31.05
CA GLU A 416 30.19 -10.87 31.58
C GLU A 416 30.64 -12.21 30.96
N VAL A 417 29.69 -13.10 30.64
CA VAL A 417 29.98 -14.43 30.06
C VAL A 417 29.84 -14.42 28.54
N GLY A 418 28.83 -13.72 28.02
CA GLY A 418 28.47 -13.77 26.60
C GLY A 418 29.47 -13.08 25.69
N ALA A 419 30.03 -11.94 26.11
CA ALA A 419 31.00 -11.21 25.30
C ALA A 419 32.31 -12.02 25.11
N PRO A 420 32.94 -12.56 26.15
CA PRO A 420 34.08 -13.45 25.96
C PRO A 420 33.74 -14.75 25.19
N ALA A 421 32.56 -15.32 25.42
CA ALA A 421 32.15 -16.52 24.72
C ALA A 421 32.03 -16.29 23.20
N LEU A 422 31.61 -15.12 22.77
CA LEU A 422 31.55 -14.74 21.36
C LEU A 422 32.95 -14.55 20.75
N ASP A 423 33.89 -14.00 21.50
CA ASP A 423 35.29 -13.83 21.03
C ASP A 423 36.04 -15.17 20.82
N TYR A 424 35.69 -16.17 21.60
CA TYR A 424 36.31 -17.51 21.50
C TYR A 424 35.46 -18.52 20.73
N ALA A 425 34.26 -18.15 20.32
CA ALA A 425 33.38 -19.06 19.57
C ALA A 425 33.96 -19.32 18.16
N PRO A 426 34.10 -20.59 17.76
CA PRO A 426 34.60 -20.89 16.41
C PRO A 426 33.59 -20.47 15.33
N ASP A 427 34.09 -20.01 14.19
CA ASP A 427 33.33 -19.50 13.05
C ASP A 427 32.21 -20.46 12.60
N PHE A 428 32.44 -21.75 12.67
CA PHE A 428 31.42 -22.74 12.28
C PHE A 428 30.17 -22.71 13.19
N LEU A 429 30.27 -22.25 14.44
CA LEU A 429 29.12 -22.05 15.33
C LEU A 429 28.44 -20.71 15.06
N LEU A 430 29.24 -19.67 14.84
CA LEU A 430 28.75 -18.30 14.63
C LEU A 430 28.06 -18.13 13.26
N TYR A 431 28.59 -18.80 12.22
CA TYR A 431 28.13 -18.63 10.84
C TYR A 431 27.47 -19.89 10.26
N ASN A 432 27.18 -20.90 11.05
CA ASN A 432 26.41 -22.06 10.60
C ASN A 432 24.94 -21.69 10.48
N HIS A 433 24.42 -21.77 9.27
CA HIS A 433 23.04 -21.36 8.95
C HIS A 433 21.96 -22.12 9.72
N SER A 434 22.22 -23.37 10.09
CA SER A 434 21.27 -24.20 10.84
C SER A 434 21.32 -23.92 12.35
N LEU A 435 22.50 -23.62 12.88
CA LEU A 435 22.69 -23.36 14.31
C LEU A 435 22.46 -21.89 14.67
N ASN A 436 22.87 -20.98 13.80
CA ASN A 436 22.68 -19.54 13.96
C ASN A 436 22.06 -18.92 12.71
N PRO A 437 20.73 -18.91 12.58
CA PRO A 437 20.04 -18.26 11.45
C PRO A 437 20.34 -16.77 11.30
N TRP A 438 20.78 -16.08 12.37
CA TRP A 438 21.19 -14.69 12.32
C TRP A 438 22.48 -14.47 11.52
N GLY A 439 23.44 -15.38 11.65
CA GLY A 439 24.72 -15.33 10.95
C GLY A 439 24.66 -15.67 9.46
N ARG A 440 23.49 -16.06 8.93
CA ARG A 440 23.33 -16.47 7.53
C ARG A 440 23.74 -15.39 6.53
N ASP A 441 23.29 -14.14 6.78
CA ASP A 441 23.49 -13.02 5.85
C ASP A 441 23.95 -11.75 6.59
N ARG A 442 24.52 -11.92 7.79
CA ARG A 442 24.93 -10.80 8.65
C ARG A 442 26.24 -11.10 9.33
N GLN A 443 27.07 -10.08 9.45
CA GLN A 443 28.24 -10.13 10.32
C GLN A 443 27.81 -9.83 11.74
N LEU A 444 28.24 -10.65 12.70
CA LEU A 444 28.08 -10.35 14.11
C LEU A 444 29.05 -9.22 14.47
N PRO A 445 28.58 -8.16 15.15
CA PRO A 445 29.48 -7.12 15.63
C PRO A 445 30.46 -7.73 16.64
N GLN A 446 31.70 -7.27 16.62
CA GLN A 446 32.68 -7.64 17.68
C GLN A 446 32.16 -7.12 19.00
N PRO A 447 32.20 -7.95 20.08
CA PRO A 447 31.83 -7.50 21.42
C PRO A 447 32.69 -6.35 21.87
N ALA A 448 32.10 -5.39 22.56
CA ALA A 448 32.89 -4.34 23.19
C ALA A 448 33.76 -4.92 24.30
N LYS A 449 35.04 -4.51 24.39
CA LYS A 449 35.98 -4.95 25.44
C LYS A 449 35.59 -4.49 26.82
N GLN A 450 34.73 -3.49 26.93
CA GLN A 450 34.23 -2.91 28.17
C GLN A 450 32.73 -2.70 28.05
N THR A 451 31.96 -3.08 29.06
CA THR A 451 30.52 -2.82 29.08
C THR A 451 30.23 -1.33 29.21
N PHE A 452 29.09 -0.87 28.70
CA PHE A 452 28.65 0.53 28.87
C PHE A 452 28.60 0.93 30.36
N ARG A 453 28.19 0.03 31.22
CA ARG A 453 28.13 0.27 32.68
C ARG A 453 29.51 0.53 33.28
N GLU A 454 30.50 -0.30 32.95
CA GLU A 454 31.87 -0.11 33.40
C GLU A 454 32.45 1.21 32.92
N TRP A 455 32.26 1.50 31.63
CA TRP A 455 32.65 2.77 31.05
C TRP A 455 31.95 3.95 31.74
N TYR A 456 30.65 3.86 31.97
CA TYR A 456 29.85 4.91 32.61
C TYR A 456 30.30 5.16 34.06
N LEU A 457 30.51 4.11 34.81
CA LEU A 457 31.00 4.23 36.20
C LEU A 457 32.42 4.81 36.30
N ALA A 458 33.30 4.45 35.37
CA ALA A 458 34.65 4.99 35.30
C ALA A 458 34.66 6.47 34.89
N ASN A 459 33.82 6.90 33.96
CA ASN A 459 33.86 8.28 33.44
C ASN A 459 32.91 9.25 34.19
N ARG A 460 31.88 8.76 34.88
CA ARG A 460 30.94 9.61 35.65
C ARG A 460 31.63 10.25 36.89
N SER A 461 32.63 9.59 37.45
CA SER A 461 33.36 10.11 38.62
C SER A 461 34.18 11.36 38.29
N GLU A 462 34.55 11.60 37.04
CA GLU A 462 35.31 12.79 36.62
C GLU A 462 34.43 14.01 36.40
N HIS A 463 33.18 13.86 35.98
CA HIS A 463 32.25 14.96 35.73
C HIS A 463 31.47 15.43 36.96
N GLY A 464 31.45 14.66 38.04
CA GLY A 464 30.79 15.00 39.32
C GLY A 464 31.66 15.80 40.31
N LYS A 465 32.90 16.10 39.96
CA LYS A 465 33.83 16.87 40.80
C LYS A 465 34.07 18.31 40.36
N SER A 466 33.39 18.75 39.31
CA SER A 466 33.53 20.10 38.71
C SER A 466 32.23 20.92 38.75
N GLN A 467 31.38 20.73 39.78
CA GLN A 467 30.33 21.68 40.14
C GLN A 467 30.36 22.00 41.63
#